data_41c2df2fb1c24dec433b362a3ca21b1d
#
_entry.id   41c2df2fb1c24dec433b362a3ca21b1d
#
_cell.length_a   1.000
_cell.length_b   1.000
_cell.length_c   1.000
_cell.angle_alpha   90.00
_cell.angle_beta   90.00
_cell.angle_gamma   90.00
#
_symmetry.space_group_name_H-M   'P 1'
#
loop_
_entity.id
_entity.type
_entity.pdbx_description
1 polymer ?
#
loop_
_entity_poly.entity_id
_entity_poly.type
_entity_poly.pdbx_seq_one_letter_code
_entity_poly.pdbx_strand_id
1 'polypeptide(L)'
;FDRTITFCPWNTNIKELPKSDVLFGHFEIETFKMNSYKVCEEGLKVKDLLSKSELIISGHFHTRHQKKFGKGTILYVGNPFQMDFGDVNNAKGYYILNLDNMEYDFFPNNISPSYKKISLSELVREGDITPKIIHSITNNIVKLKVDMNICQEDMDILLKKLSLLRPELLTVDYDINFNRLIDSTDDKEDLSGIDIPQAIEEFVNLLEIKNKKE
;
A
#
# COMPACT_ATOMS: atom_id res chain seq x y z
N PHE A 1 7.04 -9.16 36.50
CA PHE A 1 7.18 -10.07 35.33
C PHE A 1 8.61 -10.62 35.33
N ASP A 2 8.75 -11.94 35.34
CA ASP A 2 10.06 -12.60 35.21
C ASP A 2 10.29 -13.03 33.74
N ARG A 3 10.22 -12.03 32.84
CA ARG A 3 10.40 -12.22 31.41
C ARG A 3 11.52 -11.35 30.89
N THR A 4 12.36 -11.94 30.06
CA THR A 4 13.44 -11.24 29.38
C THR A 4 12.98 -10.76 28.03
N ILE A 5 13.06 -9.45 27.78
CA ILE A 5 12.73 -8.83 26.50
C ILE A 5 14.00 -8.22 25.91
N THR A 6 14.29 -8.55 24.66
CA THR A 6 15.42 -7.98 23.93
C THR A 6 14.89 -7.06 22.83
N PHE A 7 15.39 -5.82 22.77
CA PHE A 7 15.19 -4.91 21.64
C PHE A 7 16.45 -4.85 20.81
N CYS A 8 16.34 -5.24 19.55
CA CYS A 8 17.45 -5.31 18.60
C CYS A 8 17.43 -4.14 17.66
N PRO A 9 18.39 -3.21 17.75
CA PRO A 9 18.54 -2.12 16.77
C PRO A 9 18.82 -2.65 15.36
N TRP A 10 18.58 -1.81 14.36
CA TRP A 10 18.94 -2.11 12.97
C TRP A 10 20.45 -2.38 12.84
N ASN A 11 20.82 -3.32 11.98
CA ASN A 11 22.20 -3.76 11.72
C ASN A 11 22.95 -4.38 12.90
N THR A 12 22.27 -4.80 13.96
CA THR A 12 22.89 -5.54 15.04
C THR A 12 23.25 -6.96 14.60
N ASN A 13 24.43 -7.43 15.00
CA ASN A 13 24.83 -8.83 14.78
C ASN A 13 23.99 -9.75 15.67
N ILE A 14 23.12 -10.55 15.06
CA ILE A 14 22.20 -11.45 15.77
C ILE A 14 22.94 -12.44 16.68
N LYS A 15 24.17 -12.85 16.32
CA LYS A 15 24.96 -13.80 17.12
C LYS A 15 25.32 -13.27 18.49
N GLU A 16 25.44 -11.95 18.63
CA GLU A 16 25.83 -11.28 19.88
C GLU A 16 24.64 -11.01 20.81
N LEU A 17 23.40 -11.16 20.33
CA LEU A 17 22.22 -10.98 21.16
C LEU A 17 22.11 -12.05 22.25
N PRO A 18 21.66 -11.67 23.45
CA PRO A 18 21.31 -12.64 24.48
C PRO A 18 20.08 -13.48 24.08
N LYS A 19 19.86 -14.59 24.75
CA LYS A 19 18.58 -15.30 24.67
C LYS A 19 17.53 -14.53 25.48
N SER A 20 16.31 -14.49 24.97
CA SER A 20 15.19 -13.82 25.62
C SER A 20 13.86 -14.54 25.34
N ASP A 21 12.83 -14.22 26.14
CA ASP A 21 11.48 -14.72 25.91
C ASP A 21 10.87 -14.08 24.66
N VAL A 22 11.14 -12.79 24.45
CA VAL A 22 10.69 -12.04 23.25
C VAL A 22 11.85 -11.24 22.66
N LEU A 23 12.00 -11.31 21.35
CA LEU A 23 12.94 -10.48 20.59
C LEU A 23 12.15 -9.52 19.68
N PHE A 24 12.27 -8.23 19.96
CA PHE A 24 11.78 -7.16 19.09
C PHE A 24 12.89 -6.64 18.20
N GLY A 25 12.58 -6.40 16.94
CA GLY A 25 13.53 -5.80 16.01
C GLY A 25 12.90 -5.29 14.73
N HIS A 26 13.76 -4.84 13.83
CA HIS A 26 13.38 -4.36 12.51
C HIS A 26 14.17 -5.16 11.48
N PHE A 27 13.70 -6.37 11.20
CA PHE A 27 14.47 -7.39 10.49
C PHE A 27 14.02 -7.57 9.06
N GLU A 28 14.98 -7.83 8.19
CA GLU A 28 14.75 -8.42 6.88
C GLU A 28 15.03 -9.92 6.98
N ILE A 29 13.98 -10.74 6.88
CA ILE A 29 14.06 -12.19 7.13
C ILE A 29 13.69 -12.93 5.84
N GLU A 30 14.55 -13.89 5.45
CA GLU A 30 14.30 -14.75 4.30
C GLU A 30 12.94 -15.46 4.37
N THR A 31 12.35 -15.74 3.22
CA THR A 31 11.08 -16.46 3.05
C THR A 31 9.82 -15.69 3.46
N PHE A 32 9.93 -14.51 4.07
CA PHE A 32 8.77 -13.68 4.39
C PHE A 32 8.36 -12.80 3.22
N LYS A 33 7.06 -12.50 3.13
CA LYS A 33 6.52 -11.59 2.12
C LYS A 33 6.91 -10.14 2.44
N MET A 34 7.61 -9.50 1.52
CA MET A 34 7.89 -8.07 1.58
C MET A 34 6.62 -7.25 1.28
N ASN A 35 5.85 -7.73 0.30
CA ASN A 35 4.57 -7.17 -0.13
C ASN A 35 3.71 -8.28 -0.78
N SER A 36 2.64 -7.91 -1.50
CA SER A 36 1.74 -8.86 -2.16
C SER A 36 2.40 -9.69 -3.28
N TYR A 37 3.53 -9.22 -3.82
CA TYR A 37 4.16 -9.77 -5.03
C TYR A 37 5.54 -10.37 -4.79
N LYS A 38 6.25 -9.90 -3.78
CA LYS A 38 7.66 -10.23 -3.56
C LYS A 38 7.89 -10.90 -2.22
N VAL A 39 8.67 -11.99 -2.24
CA VAL A 39 9.20 -12.67 -1.06
C VAL A 39 10.66 -12.24 -0.87
N CYS A 40 11.07 -12.07 0.37
CA CYS A 40 12.47 -11.82 0.72
C CYS A 40 13.28 -13.09 0.47
N GLU A 41 14.21 -13.04 -0.48
CA GLU A 41 15.07 -14.17 -0.84
C GLU A 41 16.40 -14.14 -0.08
N GLU A 42 16.87 -12.94 0.23
CA GLU A 42 18.11 -12.69 0.97
C GLU A 42 17.78 -11.96 2.27
N GLY A 43 18.38 -12.36 3.38
CA GLY A 43 18.13 -11.74 4.68
C GLY A 43 18.61 -12.62 5.83
N LEU A 44 18.17 -12.27 7.02
CA LEU A 44 18.48 -13.05 8.22
C LEU A 44 17.85 -14.43 8.14
N LYS A 45 18.61 -15.44 8.58
CA LYS A 45 18.13 -16.81 8.64
C LYS A 45 17.15 -17.00 9.80
N VAL A 46 16.01 -17.59 9.51
CA VAL A 46 15.00 -17.93 10.52
C VAL A 46 15.59 -18.66 11.71
N LYS A 47 16.47 -19.66 11.46
CA LYS A 47 17.12 -20.46 12.50
C LYS A 47 17.98 -19.64 13.45
N ASP A 48 18.67 -18.61 12.95
CA ASP A 48 19.58 -17.78 13.75
C ASP A 48 18.77 -16.92 14.73
N LEU A 49 17.67 -16.34 14.27
CA LEU A 49 16.74 -15.58 15.09
C LEU A 49 16.06 -16.47 16.15
N LEU A 50 15.53 -17.63 15.75
CA LEU A 50 14.86 -18.56 16.66
C LEU A 50 15.81 -19.23 17.66
N SER A 51 17.14 -19.17 17.42
CA SER A 51 18.14 -19.56 18.44
C SER A 51 18.21 -18.58 19.61
N LYS A 52 17.66 -17.37 19.46
CA LYS A 52 17.68 -16.27 20.45
C LYS A 52 16.37 -16.12 21.20
N SER A 53 15.23 -16.38 20.54
CA SER A 53 13.90 -16.28 21.15
C SER A 53 12.89 -17.17 20.42
N GLU A 54 11.92 -17.73 21.16
CA GLU A 54 10.80 -18.45 20.55
C GLU A 54 9.74 -17.50 19.98
N LEU A 55 9.65 -16.25 20.46
CA LEU A 55 8.77 -15.22 19.91
C LEU A 55 9.58 -14.04 19.37
N ILE A 56 9.50 -13.84 18.07
CA ILE A 56 10.14 -12.73 17.37
C ILE A 56 9.08 -11.82 16.79
N ILE A 57 9.14 -10.54 17.16
CA ILE A 57 8.22 -9.51 16.68
C ILE A 57 9.04 -8.49 15.88
N SER A 58 8.74 -8.38 14.60
CA SER A 58 9.51 -7.56 13.66
C SER A 58 8.65 -6.50 12.99
N GLY A 59 9.24 -5.32 12.81
CA GLY A 59 8.86 -4.34 11.79
C GLY A 59 9.51 -4.66 10.44
N HIS A 60 9.73 -3.66 9.59
CA HIS A 60 10.31 -3.66 8.26
C HIS A 60 9.30 -3.92 7.15
N PHE A 61 8.67 -5.09 7.10
CA PHE A 61 7.68 -5.37 6.07
C PHE A 61 6.31 -4.79 6.45
N HIS A 62 5.71 -4.06 5.51
CA HIS A 62 4.47 -3.32 5.73
C HIS A 62 3.24 -4.22 5.78
N THR A 63 3.34 -5.44 5.24
CA THR A 63 2.27 -6.42 5.29
C THR A 63 2.37 -7.25 6.57
N ARG A 64 1.30 -7.29 7.34
CA ARG A 64 1.17 -8.15 8.50
C ARG A 64 1.29 -9.62 8.10
N HIS A 65 2.21 -10.34 8.69
CA HIS A 65 2.49 -11.72 8.32
C HIS A 65 3.06 -12.51 9.50
N GLN A 66 2.55 -13.72 9.73
CA GLN A 66 3.02 -14.60 10.78
C GLN A 66 3.39 -15.96 10.21
N LYS A 67 4.49 -16.54 10.70
CA LYS A 67 4.86 -17.93 10.46
C LYS A 67 5.27 -18.63 11.75
N LYS A 68 4.86 -19.89 11.88
CA LYS A 68 5.25 -20.79 12.98
C LYS A 68 6.31 -21.79 12.51
N PHE A 69 7.32 -22.02 13.34
CA PHE A 69 8.44 -22.92 13.09
C PHE A 69 8.65 -23.80 14.34
N GLY A 70 7.96 -24.93 14.40
CA GLY A 70 7.93 -25.74 15.60
C GLY A 70 7.31 -24.97 16.77
N LYS A 71 8.11 -24.73 17.83
CA LYS A 71 7.69 -23.90 18.98
C LYS A 71 7.85 -22.41 18.73
N GLY A 72 8.70 -22.01 17.78
CA GLY A 72 9.00 -20.62 17.51
C GLY A 72 7.97 -19.95 16.61
N THR A 73 7.77 -18.66 16.82
CA THR A 73 6.90 -17.81 16.02
C THR A 73 7.62 -16.54 15.60
N ILE A 74 7.51 -16.18 14.34
CA ILE A 74 7.96 -14.89 13.82
C ILE A 74 6.73 -14.12 13.34
N LEU A 75 6.52 -12.92 13.89
CA LEU A 75 5.43 -12.02 13.60
C LEU A 75 5.96 -10.72 13.00
N TYR A 76 5.60 -10.40 11.77
CA TYR A 76 5.67 -9.04 11.24
C TYR A 76 4.39 -8.30 11.58
N VAL A 77 4.52 -7.20 12.30
CA VAL A 77 3.37 -6.41 12.78
C VAL A 77 2.70 -5.61 11.66
N GLY A 78 3.45 -5.29 10.60
CA GLY A 78 2.99 -4.43 9.52
C GLY A 78 2.89 -2.96 9.92
N ASN A 79 2.24 -2.16 9.08
CA ASN A 79 1.97 -0.75 9.37
C ASN A 79 0.73 -0.56 10.23
N PRO A 80 0.66 0.50 11.06
CA PRO A 80 -0.53 0.81 11.84
C PRO A 80 -1.69 1.37 10.99
N PHE A 81 -1.42 1.88 9.78
CA PHE A 81 -2.39 2.38 8.79
C PHE A 81 -1.88 2.11 7.37
N GLN A 82 -2.75 2.23 6.37
CA GLN A 82 -2.35 2.08 4.97
C GLN A 82 -1.53 3.29 4.51
N MET A 83 -0.46 3.05 3.75
CA MET A 83 0.47 4.09 3.29
C MET A 83 0.37 4.36 1.80
N ASP A 84 -0.10 3.39 1.02
CA ASP A 84 -0.23 3.51 -0.42
C ASP A 84 -1.31 2.56 -0.99
N PHE A 85 -1.50 2.63 -2.32
CA PHE A 85 -2.44 1.75 -3.03
C PHE A 85 -2.00 0.26 -3.10
N GLY A 86 -0.81 -0.09 -2.68
CA GLY A 86 -0.35 -1.47 -2.48
C GLY A 86 -0.94 -2.10 -1.23
N ASP A 87 -1.36 -1.27 -0.28
CA ASP A 87 -1.96 -1.69 0.99
C ASP A 87 -3.48 -1.92 0.92
N VAL A 88 -4.11 -1.67 -0.23
CA VAL A 88 -5.55 -1.90 -0.42
C VAL A 88 -5.91 -3.33 -0.01
N ASN A 89 -6.99 -3.47 0.79
CA ASN A 89 -7.46 -4.72 1.38
C ASN A 89 -6.53 -5.37 2.41
N ASN A 90 -5.42 -4.73 2.80
CA ASN A 90 -4.59 -5.17 3.91
C ASN A 90 -5.11 -4.59 5.24
N ALA A 91 -5.47 -5.46 6.17
CA ALA A 91 -5.83 -5.03 7.52
C ALA A 91 -4.59 -4.45 8.23
N LYS A 92 -4.68 -3.20 8.65
CA LYS A 92 -3.65 -2.46 9.39
C LYS A 92 -4.10 -2.26 10.83
N GLY A 93 -3.15 -2.07 11.75
CA GLY A 93 -3.45 -1.91 13.15
C GLY A 93 -2.24 -2.11 14.03
N TYR A 94 -2.49 -2.54 15.27
CA TYR A 94 -1.45 -2.79 16.26
C TYR A 94 -1.71 -4.10 17.01
N TYR A 95 -0.70 -4.54 17.74
CA TYR A 95 -0.80 -5.71 18.60
C TYR A 95 -0.63 -5.34 20.06
N ILE A 96 -1.33 -6.03 20.92
CA ILE A 96 -1.09 -6.06 22.37
C ILE A 96 -0.55 -7.45 22.72
N LEU A 97 0.65 -7.48 23.30
CA LEU A 97 1.29 -8.69 23.82
C LEU A 97 1.07 -8.78 25.32
N ASN A 98 0.46 -9.86 25.78
CA ASN A 98 0.38 -10.21 27.20
C ASN A 98 1.66 -10.97 27.61
N LEU A 99 2.46 -10.37 28.49
CA LEU A 99 3.71 -10.95 28.92
C LEU A 99 3.56 -12.12 29.94
N ASP A 100 2.40 -12.29 30.55
CA ASP A 100 2.17 -13.41 31.47
C ASP A 100 2.04 -14.75 30.73
N ASN A 101 1.21 -14.75 29.67
CA ASN A 101 0.92 -15.96 28.90
C ASN A 101 1.55 -15.97 27.50
N MET A 102 2.21 -14.89 27.09
CA MET A 102 2.87 -14.72 25.78
C MET A 102 1.87 -14.77 24.59
N GLU A 103 0.61 -14.51 24.84
CA GLU A 103 -0.40 -14.36 23.82
C GLU A 103 -0.47 -12.93 23.32
N TYR A 104 -0.86 -12.75 22.07
CA TYR A 104 -0.99 -11.43 21.46
C TYR A 104 -2.22 -11.34 20.58
N ASP A 105 -2.90 -10.20 20.71
CA ASP A 105 -4.11 -9.88 19.97
C ASP A 105 -3.87 -8.75 18.98
N PHE A 106 -4.50 -8.85 17.82
CA PHE A 106 -4.48 -7.82 16.79
C PHE A 106 -5.71 -6.93 16.89
N PHE A 107 -5.47 -5.61 16.91
CA PHE A 107 -6.51 -4.59 16.92
C PHE A 107 -6.48 -3.83 15.60
N PRO A 108 -7.51 -3.97 14.73
CA PRO A 108 -7.53 -3.29 13.45
C PRO A 108 -7.73 -1.78 13.61
N ASN A 109 -7.04 -1.00 12.79
CA ASN A 109 -7.25 0.43 12.67
C ASN A 109 -8.39 0.71 11.68
N ASN A 110 -9.53 1.09 12.20
CA ASN A 110 -10.73 1.45 11.43
C ASN A 110 -10.98 2.98 11.43
N ILE A 111 -10.02 3.77 11.92
CA ILE A 111 -10.17 5.21 12.11
C ILE A 111 -9.44 5.99 10.99
N SER A 112 -8.24 5.56 10.64
CA SER A 112 -7.43 6.22 9.63
C SER A 112 -8.04 6.06 8.24
N PRO A 113 -7.88 7.06 7.35
CA PRO A 113 -8.25 6.94 5.96
C PRO A 113 -7.65 5.68 5.32
N SER A 114 -8.42 5.00 4.50
CA SER A 114 -7.97 3.81 3.77
C SER A 114 -7.81 4.14 2.29
N TYR A 115 -6.88 3.44 1.63
CA TYR A 115 -6.74 3.50 0.19
C TYR A 115 -7.78 2.60 -0.48
N LYS A 116 -8.53 3.15 -1.43
CA LYS A 116 -9.60 2.46 -2.18
C LYS A 116 -9.35 2.58 -3.67
N LYS A 117 -9.53 1.46 -4.38
CA LYS A 117 -9.57 1.43 -5.85
C LYS A 117 -10.99 1.12 -6.26
N ILE A 118 -11.55 1.97 -7.12
CA ILE A 118 -12.90 1.82 -7.67
C ILE A 118 -12.77 1.93 -9.19
N SER A 119 -13.36 1.03 -9.95
CA SER A 119 -13.37 1.13 -11.41
C SER A 119 -14.62 1.86 -11.90
N LEU A 120 -14.47 2.54 -13.05
CA LEU A 120 -15.60 3.18 -13.72
C LEU A 120 -16.67 2.16 -14.12
N SER A 121 -16.24 1.00 -14.62
CA SER A 121 -17.15 -0.11 -14.96
C SER A 121 -17.93 -0.64 -13.76
N GLU A 122 -17.35 -0.65 -12.55
CA GLU A 122 -18.05 -1.00 -11.33
C GLU A 122 -19.13 0.04 -10.99
N LEU A 123 -18.81 1.33 -11.08
CA LEU A 123 -19.78 2.41 -10.83
C LEU A 123 -20.95 2.37 -11.81
N VAL A 124 -20.69 2.15 -13.10
CA VAL A 124 -21.73 2.05 -14.13
C VAL A 124 -22.61 0.81 -13.92
N ARG A 125 -22.04 -0.32 -13.56
CA ARG A 125 -22.77 -1.55 -13.29
C ARG A 125 -23.70 -1.44 -12.09
N GLU A 126 -23.29 -0.75 -11.04
CA GLU A 126 -24.11 -0.51 -9.86
C GLU A 126 -25.30 0.47 -10.17
N GLY A 127 -25.20 1.25 -11.24
CA GLY A 127 -26.25 2.11 -11.77
C GLY A 127 -26.56 3.37 -10.94
N ASP A 128 -26.09 3.42 -9.70
CA ASP A 128 -26.25 4.56 -8.77
C ASP A 128 -25.15 4.54 -7.69
N ILE A 129 -25.06 5.63 -6.93
CA ILE A 129 -24.13 5.72 -5.78
C ILE A 129 -24.74 5.01 -4.58
N THR A 130 -24.39 3.74 -4.43
CA THR A 130 -24.87 2.89 -3.34
C THR A 130 -24.23 3.25 -1.99
N PRO A 131 -24.81 2.87 -0.84
CA PRO A 131 -24.20 3.06 0.48
C PRO A 131 -22.79 2.46 0.59
N LYS A 132 -22.52 1.36 -0.10
CA LYS A 132 -21.19 0.74 -0.19
C LYS A 132 -20.19 1.66 -0.88
N ILE A 133 -20.57 2.28 -1.99
CA ILE A 133 -19.73 3.24 -2.72
C ILE A 133 -19.48 4.48 -1.85
N ILE A 134 -20.51 5.02 -1.21
CA ILE A 134 -20.38 6.16 -0.30
C ILE A 134 -19.36 5.84 0.80
N HIS A 135 -19.50 4.71 1.48
CA HIS A 135 -18.57 4.29 2.53
C HIS A 135 -17.13 4.10 2.01
N SER A 136 -16.97 3.63 0.78
CA SER A 136 -15.65 3.46 0.16
C SER A 136 -14.98 4.78 -0.21
N ILE A 137 -15.74 5.85 -0.41
CA ILE A 137 -15.21 7.14 -0.85
C ILE A 137 -15.03 8.10 0.32
N THR A 138 -16.04 8.21 1.19
CA THR A 138 -16.05 9.20 2.28
C THR A 138 -14.85 9.01 3.22
N ASN A 139 -14.09 10.08 3.44
CA ASN A 139 -12.89 10.13 4.29
C ASN A 139 -11.81 9.10 3.91
N ASN A 140 -11.78 8.65 2.65
CA ASN A 140 -10.78 7.72 2.15
C ASN A 140 -9.96 8.33 1.01
N ILE A 141 -8.79 7.74 0.72
CA ILE A 141 -7.94 8.07 -0.42
C ILE A 141 -8.35 7.18 -1.59
N VAL A 142 -8.96 7.76 -2.61
CA VAL A 142 -9.64 7.04 -3.68
C VAL A 142 -8.89 7.17 -4.99
N LYS A 143 -8.68 6.04 -5.68
CA LYS A 143 -8.24 5.98 -7.07
C LYS A 143 -9.39 5.47 -7.93
N LEU A 144 -9.90 6.33 -8.81
CA LEU A 144 -10.83 5.95 -9.86
C LEU A 144 -10.04 5.40 -11.05
N LYS A 145 -10.21 4.11 -11.34
CA LYS A 145 -9.65 3.49 -12.54
C LYS A 145 -10.65 3.66 -13.69
N VAL A 146 -10.21 4.33 -14.75
CA VAL A 146 -10.99 4.47 -15.99
C VAL A 146 -10.66 3.29 -16.90
N ASP A 147 -11.52 2.29 -16.89
CA ASP A 147 -11.39 1.00 -17.59
C ASP A 147 -12.45 0.83 -18.70
N MET A 148 -13.15 1.91 -19.05
CA MET A 148 -14.12 1.96 -20.15
C MET A 148 -14.22 3.37 -20.74
N ASN A 149 -14.79 3.48 -21.96
CA ASN A 149 -14.98 4.78 -22.62
C ASN A 149 -15.96 5.65 -21.85
N ILE A 150 -15.57 6.91 -21.68
CA ILE A 150 -16.40 7.96 -21.12
C ILE A 150 -16.05 9.27 -21.84
N CYS A 151 -17.04 10.08 -22.21
CA CYS A 151 -16.76 11.41 -22.75
C CYS A 151 -16.32 12.36 -21.62
N GLN A 152 -15.66 13.45 -21.98
CA GLN A 152 -15.13 14.42 -21.00
C GLN A 152 -16.23 15.02 -20.14
N GLU A 153 -17.38 15.34 -20.74
CA GLU A 153 -18.52 15.95 -20.05
C GLU A 153 -19.07 15.02 -18.95
N ASP A 154 -19.26 13.74 -19.26
CA ASP A 154 -19.73 12.75 -18.30
C ASP A 154 -18.70 12.48 -17.20
N MET A 155 -17.40 12.50 -17.53
CA MET A 155 -16.31 12.37 -16.56
C MET A 155 -16.32 13.54 -15.57
N ASP A 156 -16.47 14.78 -16.06
CA ASP A 156 -16.53 15.98 -15.21
C ASP A 156 -17.74 15.94 -14.25
N ILE A 157 -18.89 15.49 -14.74
CA ILE A 157 -20.08 15.27 -13.92
C ILE A 157 -19.82 14.20 -12.84
N LEU A 158 -19.22 13.09 -13.24
CA LEU A 158 -18.88 12.00 -12.31
C LEU A 158 -17.93 12.47 -11.23
N LEU A 159 -16.80 13.08 -11.61
CA LEU A 159 -15.81 13.58 -10.64
C LEU A 159 -16.42 14.59 -9.66
N LYS A 160 -17.29 15.46 -10.15
CA LYS A 160 -18.02 16.39 -9.30
C LYS A 160 -18.92 15.66 -8.29
N LYS A 161 -19.66 14.64 -8.72
CA LYS A 161 -20.48 13.81 -7.83
C LYS A 161 -19.64 13.08 -6.79
N LEU A 162 -18.51 12.46 -7.18
CA LEU A 162 -17.62 11.75 -6.27
C LEU A 162 -16.97 12.70 -5.26
N SER A 163 -16.59 13.91 -5.67
CA SER A 163 -16.03 14.93 -4.78
C SER A 163 -17.02 15.40 -3.70
N LEU A 164 -18.32 15.42 -3.98
CA LEU A 164 -19.36 15.74 -3.00
C LEU A 164 -19.43 14.72 -1.87
N LEU A 165 -18.91 13.50 -2.06
CA LEU A 165 -18.81 12.46 -1.03
C LEU A 165 -17.62 12.67 -0.08
N ARG A 166 -16.85 13.73 -0.24
CA ARG A 166 -15.74 14.16 0.61
C ARG A 166 -14.65 13.08 0.80
N PRO A 167 -14.05 12.59 -0.29
CA PRO A 167 -12.80 11.82 -0.15
C PRO A 167 -11.69 12.71 0.41
N GLU A 168 -10.73 12.13 1.13
CA GLU A 168 -9.48 12.82 1.52
C GLU A 168 -8.64 13.18 0.29
N LEU A 169 -8.63 12.28 -0.69
CA LEU A 169 -8.01 12.48 -1.99
C LEU A 169 -8.75 11.65 -3.03
N LEU A 170 -9.01 12.24 -4.19
CA LEU A 170 -9.54 11.56 -5.37
C LEU A 170 -8.54 11.70 -6.52
N THR A 171 -8.03 10.57 -7.00
CA THR A 171 -7.13 10.51 -8.17
C THR A 171 -7.79 9.71 -9.29
N VAL A 172 -7.46 10.04 -10.53
CA VAL A 172 -7.92 9.32 -11.73
C VAL A 172 -6.75 8.60 -12.36
N ASP A 173 -6.95 7.34 -12.71
CA ASP A 173 -5.96 6.47 -13.34
C ASP A 173 -6.57 5.86 -14.62
N TYR A 174 -6.05 6.27 -15.77
CA TYR A 174 -6.50 5.76 -17.05
C TYR A 174 -5.76 4.46 -17.39
N ASP A 175 -6.50 3.39 -17.71
CA ASP A 175 -5.89 2.14 -18.15
C ASP A 175 -5.25 2.32 -19.54
N ILE A 176 -3.92 2.27 -19.59
CA ILE A 176 -3.14 2.48 -20.81
C ILE A 176 -3.53 1.46 -21.92
N ASN A 177 -3.96 0.26 -21.53
CA ASN A 177 -4.43 -0.73 -22.51
C ASN A 177 -5.73 -0.31 -23.21
N PHE A 178 -6.49 0.57 -22.57
CA PHE A 178 -7.70 1.12 -23.13
C PHE A 178 -7.42 2.15 -24.23
N ASN A 179 -6.39 2.98 -24.08
CA ASN A 179 -5.96 3.95 -25.10
C ASN A 179 -5.50 3.25 -26.40
N ARG A 180 -4.96 2.02 -26.31
CA ARG A 180 -4.57 1.25 -27.52
C ARG A 180 -5.76 0.75 -28.35
N LEU A 181 -6.95 0.66 -27.77
CA LEU A 181 -8.19 0.28 -28.51
C LEU A 181 -8.82 1.48 -29.22
N ILE A 182 -8.58 2.71 -28.77
CA ILE A 182 -9.04 3.94 -29.44
C ILE A 182 -8.18 4.22 -30.68
N ASP A 183 -6.89 3.90 -30.67
CA ASP A 183 -5.95 4.09 -31.80
C ASP A 183 -6.20 3.16 -33.00
N SER A 184 -7.23 2.31 -32.96
CA SER A 184 -7.62 1.46 -34.10
C SER A 184 -8.62 2.10 -35.07
N THR A 185 -9.06 3.33 -34.83
CA THR A 185 -9.87 4.11 -35.78
C THR A 185 -9.03 5.23 -36.40
N ASP A 186 -8.52 4.94 -37.58
CA ASP A 186 -8.09 5.80 -38.69
C ASP A 186 -7.70 7.28 -38.43
N ASP A 187 -6.77 7.56 -37.51
CA ASP A 187 -5.87 8.71 -37.63
C ASP A 187 -4.65 8.40 -36.77
N LYS A 188 -3.70 7.71 -37.40
CA LYS A 188 -2.38 7.43 -36.78
C LYS A 188 -1.55 8.70 -36.80
N GLU A 189 -1.66 9.55 -35.80
CA GLU A 189 -0.49 10.30 -35.37
C GLU A 189 0.43 9.33 -34.65
N ASP A 190 1.54 9.03 -35.30
CA ASP A 190 2.58 8.13 -34.81
C ASP A 190 3.25 8.73 -33.57
N LEU A 191 2.76 8.33 -32.39
CA LEU A 191 3.34 8.74 -31.10
C LEU A 191 4.70 8.08 -30.81
N SER A 192 5.21 7.23 -31.71
CA SER A 192 6.55 6.63 -31.60
C SER A 192 7.68 7.64 -31.71
N GLY A 193 7.39 8.89 -32.13
CA GLY A 193 8.32 9.99 -32.27
C GLY A 193 8.31 11.05 -31.17
N ILE A 194 7.51 10.88 -30.11
CA ILE A 194 7.51 11.85 -29.01
C ILE A 194 8.77 11.64 -28.17
N ASP A 195 9.70 12.57 -28.29
CA ASP A 195 10.81 12.72 -27.37
C ASP A 195 10.29 13.25 -26.03
N ILE A 196 10.08 12.34 -25.07
CA ILE A 196 9.56 12.68 -23.74
C ILE A 196 10.39 13.77 -23.05
N PRO A 197 11.73 13.75 -23.05
CA PRO A 197 12.58 14.84 -22.59
C PRO A 197 12.24 16.18 -23.25
N GLN A 198 12.08 16.23 -24.56
CA GLN A 198 11.74 17.45 -25.30
C GLN A 198 10.34 17.97 -24.94
N ALA A 199 9.35 17.08 -24.82
CA ALA A 199 7.99 17.46 -24.42
C ALA A 199 7.95 18.02 -22.99
N ILE A 200 8.76 17.51 -22.07
CA ILE A 200 8.91 18.05 -20.72
C ILE A 200 9.54 19.43 -20.75
N GLU A 201 10.60 19.62 -21.54
CA GLU A 201 11.29 20.91 -21.68
C GLU A 201 10.37 21.98 -22.27
N GLU A 202 9.60 21.64 -23.30
CA GLU A 202 8.58 22.53 -23.88
C GLU A 202 7.50 22.91 -22.85
N PHE A 203 7.02 21.95 -22.06
CA PHE A 203 6.04 22.20 -21.01
C PHE A 203 6.60 23.12 -19.91
N VAL A 204 7.82 22.90 -19.45
CA VAL A 204 8.49 23.77 -18.47
C VAL A 204 8.66 25.19 -19.00
N ASN A 205 9.07 25.33 -20.26
CA ASN A 205 9.20 26.65 -20.91
C ASN A 205 7.87 27.39 -21.02
N LEU A 206 6.75 26.67 -21.26
CA LEU A 206 5.41 27.26 -21.27
C LEU A 206 4.98 27.75 -19.87
N LEU A 207 5.38 27.06 -18.80
CA LEU A 207 5.12 27.48 -17.42
C LEU A 207 5.91 28.74 -17.05
N GLU A 208 7.19 28.82 -17.44
CA GLU A 208 8.03 29.99 -17.18
C GLU A 208 7.55 31.26 -17.93
N ILE A 209 6.97 31.11 -19.11
CA ILE A 209 6.40 32.23 -19.87
C ILE A 209 5.14 32.78 -19.17
N LYS A 210 4.32 31.94 -18.53
CA LYS A 210 3.15 32.38 -17.75
C LYS A 210 3.54 33.18 -16.51
N ASN A 211 4.61 32.81 -15.83
CA ASN A 211 5.08 33.50 -14.62
C ASN A 211 5.84 34.81 -14.88
N LYS A 212 6.15 35.14 -16.15
CA LYS A 212 6.77 36.42 -16.54
C LYS A 212 5.77 37.50 -16.97
N LYS A 213 4.47 37.24 -16.87
CA LYS A 213 3.39 38.17 -17.29
C LYS A 213 2.49 38.67 -16.14
N GLU A 214 2.89 38.46 -14.89
CA GLU A 214 2.26 39.09 -13.71
C GLU A 214 3.17 40.15 -13.10
#